data_c346932a31d5012c63f1745f87912d46
#
_entry.id   c346932a31d5012c63f1745f87912d46
#
_cell.length_a   1.000
_cell.length_b   1.000
_cell.length_c   1.000
_cell.angle_alpha   90.00
_cell.angle_beta   90.00
_cell.angle_gamma   90.00
#
_symmetry.space_group_name_H-M   'P 1'
#
loop_
_entity.id
_entity.type
_entity.pdbx_description
1 polymer ?
#
loop_
_entity_poly.entity_id
_entity_poly.type
_entity_poly.pdbx_seq_one_letter_code
_entity_poly.pdbx_strand_id
1 'polypeptide(L)'
;MKEEIFGPIVCIDTFKTEEEAIEKANDVEYGLCASVWSENVGVIHRVAHQLEVGTVWENCWLIRSLDMPFGGCKQSGTGREGISHSLEAYTDEKTICIKIN
;
A
#
# COMPACT_ATOMS: atom_id res chain seq x y z
N MET A 1 8.58 -14.07 8.96
CA MET A 1 7.68 -15.09 8.35
C MET A 1 7.22 -14.54 7.02
N LYS A 2 7.47 -15.25 5.92
CA LYS A 2 7.25 -14.75 4.54
C LYS A 2 6.04 -15.35 3.85
N GLU A 3 5.47 -16.42 4.42
CA GLU A 3 4.34 -17.15 3.85
C GLU A 3 3.03 -16.69 4.50
N GLU A 4 2.03 -16.40 3.68
CA GLU A 4 0.68 -16.08 4.13
C GLU A 4 -0.06 -17.38 4.51
N ILE A 5 -0.42 -17.53 5.78
CA ILE A 5 -1.12 -18.72 6.27
C ILE A 5 -2.63 -18.68 5.97
N PHE A 6 -3.19 -17.48 5.85
CA PHE A 6 -4.61 -17.25 5.58
C PHE A 6 -5.56 -17.93 6.58
N GLY A 7 -5.32 -17.72 7.88
CA GLY A 7 -6.07 -18.34 8.97
C GLY A 7 -6.13 -17.44 10.21
N PRO A 8 -6.76 -17.87 11.30
CA PRO A 8 -6.90 -17.08 12.54
C PRO A 8 -5.58 -17.06 13.34
N ILE A 9 -4.51 -16.61 12.70
CA ILE A 9 -3.16 -16.56 13.24
C ILE A 9 -2.62 -15.14 13.07
N VAL A 10 -2.01 -14.59 14.13
CA VAL A 10 -1.24 -13.36 14.08
C VAL A 10 0.20 -13.65 14.48
N CYS A 11 1.15 -13.11 13.71
CA CYS A 11 2.57 -13.16 14.04
C CYS A 11 2.97 -11.89 14.76
N ILE A 12 3.67 -12.04 15.87
CA ILE A 12 4.18 -10.93 16.68
C ILE A 12 5.70 -11.04 16.68
N ASP A 13 6.37 -9.95 16.33
CA ASP A 13 7.82 -9.83 16.39
C ASP A 13 8.20 -8.50 17.06
N THR A 14 9.46 -8.39 17.45
CA THR A 14 10.03 -7.18 18.06
C THR A 14 11.17 -6.64 17.20
N PHE A 15 11.45 -5.37 17.36
CA PHE A 15 12.56 -4.70 16.69
C PHE A 15 13.28 -3.76 17.68
N LYS A 16 14.52 -3.42 17.39
CA LYS A 16 15.35 -2.53 18.20
C LYS A 16 15.52 -1.15 17.58
N THR A 17 15.45 -1.06 16.26
CA THR A 17 15.61 0.19 15.52
C THR A 17 14.49 0.37 14.49
N GLU A 18 14.30 1.61 14.03
CA GLU A 18 13.36 1.97 12.99
C GLU A 18 13.69 1.23 11.68
N GLU A 19 14.98 1.15 11.34
CA GLU A 19 15.47 0.47 10.14
C GLU A 19 15.15 -1.03 10.16
N GLU A 20 15.37 -1.70 11.29
CA GLU A 20 15.04 -3.11 11.47
C GLU A 20 13.54 -3.36 11.29
N ALA A 21 12.70 -2.47 11.80
CA ALA A 21 11.24 -2.57 11.64
C ALA A 21 10.83 -2.47 10.17
N ILE A 22 11.40 -1.52 9.43
CA ILE A 22 11.13 -1.31 8.01
C ILE A 22 11.62 -2.52 7.19
N GLU A 23 12.84 -2.99 7.44
CA GLU A 23 13.40 -4.16 6.75
C GLU A 23 12.51 -5.40 6.94
N LYS A 24 12.12 -5.69 8.18
CA LYS A 24 11.22 -6.82 8.48
C LYS A 24 9.85 -6.68 7.83
N ALA A 25 9.28 -5.47 7.83
CA ALA A 25 7.98 -5.21 7.22
C ALA A 25 8.01 -5.38 5.70
N ASN A 26 9.11 -5.03 5.06
CA ASN A 26 9.28 -5.13 3.60
C ASN A 26 9.76 -6.51 3.12
N ASP A 27 10.27 -7.37 4.02
CA ASP A 27 10.81 -8.69 3.68
C ASP A 27 9.70 -9.74 3.45
N VAL A 28 8.70 -9.38 2.66
CA VAL A 28 7.58 -10.25 2.23
C VAL A 28 7.23 -9.96 0.77
N GLU A 29 6.61 -10.92 0.10
CA GLU A 29 6.17 -10.79 -1.30
C GLU A 29 4.89 -9.96 -1.46
N TYR A 30 4.22 -9.61 -0.38
CA TYR A 30 2.96 -8.88 -0.35
C TYR A 30 3.15 -7.43 0.09
N GLY A 31 2.24 -6.57 -0.32
CA GLY A 31 2.27 -5.16 0.01
C GLY A 31 0.91 -4.49 -0.15
N LEU A 32 -0.13 -5.00 0.55
CA LEU A 32 -1.45 -4.39 0.46
C LEU A 32 -1.51 -3.11 1.30
N CYS A 33 -1.30 -3.24 2.59
CA CYS A 33 -1.42 -2.11 3.50
C CYS A 33 -0.60 -2.32 4.78
N ALA A 34 -0.38 -1.23 5.49
CA ALA A 34 0.22 -1.22 6.82
C ALA A 34 -0.46 -0.17 7.72
N SER A 35 -0.24 -0.29 9.01
CA SER A 35 -0.60 0.73 9.99
C SER A 35 0.61 1.03 10.87
N VAL A 36 0.93 2.31 11.03
CA VAL A 36 2.06 2.80 11.84
C VAL A 36 1.50 3.57 13.02
N TRP A 37 1.93 3.23 14.21
CA TRP A 37 1.48 3.84 15.45
C TRP A 37 2.64 4.45 16.20
N SER A 38 2.63 5.76 16.42
CA SER A 38 3.65 6.49 17.16
C SER A 38 3.13 7.84 17.63
N GLU A 39 3.67 8.35 18.73
CA GLU A 39 3.46 9.74 19.15
C GLU A 39 4.39 10.71 18.41
N ASN A 40 5.43 10.20 17.76
CA ASN A 40 6.39 11.01 17.01
C ASN A 40 6.03 11.04 15.52
N VAL A 41 5.45 12.17 15.08
CA VAL A 41 5.04 12.39 13.69
C VAL A 41 6.18 12.23 12.69
N GLY A 42 7.41 12.63 13.06
CA GLY A 42 8.59 12.45 12.21
C GLY A 42 8.94 10.99 11.97
N VAL A 43 8.77 10.12 12.98
CA VAL A 43 8.93 8.67 12.84
C VAL A 43 7.86 8.12 11.90
N ILE A 44 6.59 8.50 12.12
CA ILE A 44 5.47 8.04 11.30
C ILE A 44 5.74 8.32 9.81
N HIS A 45 6.07 9.55 9.46
CA HIS A 45 6.35 9.93 8.07
C HIS A 45 7.53 9.17 7.47
N ARG A 46 8.65 9.04 8.20
CA ARG A 46 9.81 8.32 7.70
C ARG A 46 9.52 6.85 7.45
N VAL A 47 8.83 6.19 8.39
CA VAL A 47 8.47 4.78 8.26
C VAL A 47 7.47 4.59 7.12
N ALA A 48 6.40 5.39 7.08
CA ALA A 48 5.37 5.29 6.04
C ALA A 48 5.94 5.43 4.61
N HIS A 49 6.91 6.33 4.41
CA HIS A 49 7.57 6.50 3.11
C HIS A 49 8.43 5.32 2.67
N GLN A 50 8.91 4.50 3.59
CA GLN A 50 9.81 3.39 3.30
C GLN A 50 9.09 2.04 3.25
N LEU A 51 7.83 1.98 3.67
CA LEU A 51 7.03 0.75 3.57
C LEU A 51 6.56 0.51 2.12
N GLU A 52 6.84 -0.66 1.61
CA GLU A 52 6.51 -1.09 0.24
C GLU A 52 5.07 -1.63 0.15
N VAL A 53 4.11 -0.80 0.51
CA VAL A 53 2.68 -1.14 0.53
C VAL A 53 1.85 -0.08 -0.20
N GLY A 54 0.65 -0.45 -0.62
CA GLY A 54 -0.23 0.46 -1.35
C GLY A 54 -0.91 1.51 -0.48
N THR A 55 -1.14 1.21 0.79
CA THR A 55 -1.78 2.13 1.74
C THR A 55 -1.11 2.04 3.10
N VAL A 56 -0.81 3.19 3.70
CA VAL A 56 -0.36 3.27 5.09
C VAL A 56 -1.35 4.11 5.88
N TRP A 57 -1.83 3.58 6.99
CA TRP A 57 -2.60 4.32 7.98
C TRP A 57 -1.71 4.75 9.14
N GLU A 58 -1.82 6.00 9.53
CA GLU A 58 -1.05 6.59 10.62
C GLU A 58 -1.94 6.82 11.85
N ASN A 59 -1.63 6.13 12.96
CA ASN A 59 -2.42 6.16 14.20
C ASN A 59 -3.92 5.86 14.03
N CYS A 60 -4.28 5.12 12.99
CA CYS A 60 -5.64 4.71 12.70
C CYS A 60 -5.65 3.39 11.92
N TRP A 61 -6.85 2.87 11.68
CA TRP A 61 -7.06 1.67 10.89
C TRP A 61 -8.35 1.78 10.07
N LEU A 62 -8.29 1.39 8.81
CA LEU A 62 -9.43 1.33 7.87
C LEU A 62 -10.17 2.66 7.63
N ILE A 63 -9.61 3.80 7.96
CA ILE A 63 -10.19 5.09 7.54
C ILE A 63 -9.99 5.20 6.03
N ARG A 64 -11.09 5.26 5.29
CA ARG A 64 -11.09 5.23 3.84
C ARG A 64 -12.20 6.10 3.26
N SER A 65 -11.91 6.76 2.15
CA SER A 65 -12.86 7.39 1.25
C SER A 65 -12.77 6.75 -0.13
N LEU A 66 -13.86 6.74 -0.89
CA LEU A 66 -13.87 6.23 -2.27
C LEU A 66 -13.01 7.06 -3.23
N ASP A 67 -12.68 8.29 -2.86
CA ASP A 67 -11.79 9.16 -3.63
C ASP A 67 -10.30 8.85 -3.39
N MET A 68 -9.98 8.09 -2.35
CA MET A 68 -8.61 7.67 -2.06
C MET A 68 -8.25 6.46 -2.91
N PRO A 69 -7.12 6.49 -3.63
CA PRO A 69 -6.65 5.32 -4.34
C PRO A 69 -6.35 4.18 -3.37
N PHE A 70 -6.87 2.99 -3.65
CA PHE A 70 -6.62 1.81 -2.85
C PHE A 70 -6.18 0.64 -3.72
N GLY A 71 -5.18 -0.09 -3.28
CA GLY A 71 -4.66 -1.26 -3.95
C GLY A 71 -3.31 -1.66 -3.40
N GLY A 72 -2.82 -2.82 -3.77
CA GLY A 72 -1.57 -3.38 -3.30
C GLY A 72 -0.37 -3.08 -4.19
N CYS A 73 0.79 -3.27 -3.61
CA CYS A 73 2.08 -3.37 -4.29
C CYS A 73 2.54 -4.83 -4.33
N LYS A 74 3.63 -5.11 -5.01
CA LYS A 74 4.21 -6.46 -5.12
C LYS A 74 3.13 -7.47 -5.60
N GLN A 75 3.04 -8.64 -4.97
CA GLN A 75 2.06 -9.67 -5.33
C GLN A 75 0.64 -9.41 -4.77
N SER A 76 0.45 -8.37 -3.97
CA SER A 76 -0.87 -8.00 -3.48
C SER A 76 -1.76 -7.33 -4.52
N GLY A 77 -1.23 -6.93 -5.66
CA GLY A 77 -2.03 -6.44 -6.76
C GLY A 77 -1.33 -5.45 -7.68
N THR A 78 -2.03 -5.07 -8.74
CA THR A 78 -1.65 -4.05 -9.71
C THR A 78 -2.77 -3.03 -9.86
N GLY A 79 -2.44 -1.79 -10.22
CA GLY A 79 -3.41 -0.72 -10.33
C GLY A 79 -3.98 -0.24 -8.99
N ARG A 80 -4.92 0.65 -9.06
CA ARG A 80 -5.63 1.18 -7.89
C ARG A 80 -7.13 1.28 -8.18
N GLU A 81 -7.96 1.00 -7.18
CA GLU A 81 -9.37 1.34 -7.20
C GLU A 81 -9.61 2.71 -6.54
N GLY A 82 -10.73 3.33 -6.85
CA GLY A 82 -11.07 4.70 -6.52
C GLY A 82 -11.62 5.37 -7.77
N ILE A 83 -12.44 6.40 -7.69
CA ILE A 83 -13.25 6.93 -8.80
C ILE A 83 -12.45 7.06 -10.11
N SER A 84 -11.46 7.95 -10.18
CA SER A 84 -10.61 8.15 -11.37
C SER A 84 -9.65 7.00 -11.61
N HIS A 85 -9.08 6.44 -10.56
CA HIS A 85 -8.12 5.34 -10.64
C HIS A 85 -8.75 4.04 -11.15
N SER A 86 -10.03 3.80 -10.84
CA SER A 86 -10.75 2.65 -11.41
C SER A 86 -10.92 2.82 -12.92
N LEU A 87 -11.19 4.04 -13.39
CA LEU A 87 -11.28 4.30 -14.83
C LEU A 87 -9.95 3.99 -15.52
N GLU A 88 -8.84 4.49 -15.00
CA GLU A 88 -7.50 4.22 -15.53
C GLU A 88 -7.15 2.73 -15.52
N ALA A 89 -7.53 2.00 -14.45
CA ALA A 89 -7.23 0.58 -14.30
C ALA A 89 -8.03 -0.33 -15.24
N TYR A 90 -9.22 0.10 -15.67
CA TYR A 90 -10.13 -0.72 -16.49
C TYR A 90 -10.30 -0.24 -17.93
N THR A 91 -9.61 0.82 -18.35
CA THR A 91 -9.70 1.36 -19.72
C THR A 91 -8.33 1.62 -20.30
N ASP A 92 -8.25 1.60 -21.63
CA ASP A 92 -7.06 2.00 -22.37
C ASP A 92 -7.35 3.29 -23.16
N GLU A 93 -6.39 4.20 -23.15
CA GLU A 93 -6.46 5.41 -23.96
C GLU A 93 -6.20 5.09 -25.45
N LYS A 94 -7.04 5.63 -26.34
CA LYS A 94 -6.91 5.48 -27.78
C LYS A 94 -6.92 6.83 -28.48
N THR A 95 -5.89 7.12 -29.24
CA THR A 95 -5.83 8.32 -30.10
C THR A 95 -6.36 8.00 -31.48
N ILE A 96 -7.33 8.80 -31.97
CA ILE A 96 -7.83 8.74 -33.34
C ILE A 96 -7.53 10.09 -34.00
N CYS A 97 -6.72 10.07 -35.06
CA CYS A 97 -6.37 11.26 -35.82
C CYS A 97 -6.99 11.15 -37.23
N ILE A 98 -7.84 12.11 -37.60
CA ILE A 98 -8.51 12.18 -38.92
C ILE A 98 -8.08 13.46 -39.61
N LYS A 99 -7.46 13.33 -40.79
CA LYS A 99 -7.22 14.48 -41.68
C LYS A 99 -8.46 14.69 -42.56
N ILE A 100 -9.05 15.85 -42.45
CA ILE A 100 -10.12 16.31 -43.35
C ILE A 100 -9.48 17.16 -44.46
N ASN A 101 -9.70 16.78 -45.72
CA ASN A 101 -9.22 17.54 -46.90
C ASN A 101 -10.14 18.70 -47.21
#